data_a7cdb2caf23a87c683af944730bbf3b0
#
_entry.id   a7cdb2caf23a87c683af944730bbf3b0
#
_cell.length_a   1.000
_cell.length_b   1.000
_cell.length_c   1.000
_cell.angle_alpha   90.00
_cell.angle_beta   90.00
_cell.angle_gamma   90.00
#
_symmetry.space_group_name_H-M   'P 1'
#
loop_
_entity.id
_entity.type
_entity.pdbx_description
1 polymer ?
#
loop_
_entity_poly.entity_id
_entity_poly.type
_entity_poly.pdbx_seq_one_letter_code
_entity_poly.pdbx_strand_id
1 'polypeptide(L)'
;MNIKIHPIEKVNVNKVKELSFNRTKSESHVRVLSNSIANVGVLRTPVFVRTKAINGKTEIYNVDGQHLVESLKRMDIKQIDAIVVETESVSQIVNMMAVLNNVQQKWTVLDYVNAYCGLGNSDYYALKQHALTNGFAITLSATILSGSVAAGKGLNSVRTGKFKITAED
;
A
#
# COMPACT_ATOMS: atom_id res chain seq x y z
N MET A 1 -27.56 14.19 -1.44
CA MET A 1 -26.53 13.51 -0.64
C MET A 1 -25.40 14.51 -0.39
N ASN A 2 -25.14 14.91 0.86
CA ASN A 2 -24.04 15.83 1.17
C ASN A 2 -22.77 15.00 1.40
N ILE A 3 -21.85 15.07 0.45
CA ILE A 3 -20.54 14.43 0.58
C ILE A 3 -19.63 15.38 1.35
N LYS A 4 -19.12 14.94 2.50
CA LYS A 4 -18.14 15.69 3.28
C LYS A 4 -16.74 15.45 2.74
N ILE A 5 -16.09 16.54 2.31
CA ILE A 5 -14.67 16.52 1.91
C ILE A 5 -13.84 16.98 3.10
N HIS A 6 -12.85 16.19 3.50
CA HIS A 6 -11.94 16.54 4.59
C HIS A 6 -10.71 17.29 4.05
N PRO A 7 -10.23 18.31 4.76
CA PRO A 7 -9.06 19.08 4.34
C PRO A 7 -7.78 18.25 4.44
N ILE A 8 -6.80 18.62 3.62
CA ILE A 8 -5.42 18.17 3.77
C ILE A 8 -4.67 19.23 4.55
N GLU A 9 -3.99 18.83 5.61
CA GLU A 9 -3.23 19.71 6.49
C GLU A 9 -1.79 19.23 6.62
N LYS A 10 -0.86 20.16 6.87
CA LYS A 10 0.51 19.81 7.28
C LYS A 10 0.51 19.41 8.75
N VAL A 11 0.92 18.18 9.02
CA VAL A 11 0.94 17.60 10.36
C VAL A 11 2.36 17.23 10.76
N ASN A 12 2.75 17.59 11.99
CA ASN A 12 4.01 17.13 12.57
C ASN A 12 3.87 15.67 13.00
N VAL A 13 4.60 14.76 12.34
CA VAL A 13 4.53 13.32 12.58
C VAL A 13 4.89 12.92 14.01
N ASN A 14 5.74 13.71 14.69
CA ASN A 14 6.12 13.46 16.08
C ASN A 14 4.99 13.73 17.08
N LYS A 15 3.98 14.52 16.68
CA LYS A 15 2.78 14.78 17.47
C LYS A 15 1.66 13.76 17.23
N VAL A 16 1.82 12.89 16.22
CA VAL A 16 0.84 11.87 15.91
C VAL A 16 1.01 10.69 16.87
N LYS A 17 -0.06 10.40 17.60
CA LYS A 17 -0.14 9.26 18.53
C LYS A 17 -0.75 8.04 17.88
N GLU A 18 -0.41 6.87 18.43
CA GLU A 18 -1.05 5.62 18.04
C GLU A 18 -2.28 5.36 18.92
N LEU A 19 -3.29 4.73 18.32
CA LEU A 19 -4.42 4.20 19.05
C LEU A 19 -4.04 2.85 19.67
N SER A 20 -4.53 2.55 20.87
CA SER A 20 -4.22 1.29 21.59
C SER A 20 -4.67 0.04 20.82
N PHE A 21 -5.64 0.18 19.93
CA PHE A 21 -6.18 -0.88 19.09
C PHE A 21 -5.63 -0.88 17.64
N ASN A 22 -4.58 -0.10 17.36
CA ASN A 22 -3.85 -0.21 16.11
C ASN A 22 -3.11 -1.57 16.02
N ARG A 23 -2.97 -2.08 14.80
CA ARG A 23 -2.20 -3.31 14.55
C ARG A 23 -0.73 -3.12 14.92
N THR A 24 -0.07 -4.21 15.31
CA THR A 24 1.38 -4.24 15.51
C THR A 24 2.11 -3.84 14.22
N LYS A 25 3.09 -2.96 14.32
CA LYS A 25 3.91 -2.54 13.17
C LYS A 25 4.87 -3.64 12.78
N SER A 26 4.99 -3.88 11.48
CA SER A 26 5.97 -4.81 10.91
C SER A 26 7.27 -4.07 10.60
N GLU A 27 8.35 -4.45 11.24
CA GLU A 27 9.69 -3.90 11.01
C GLU A 27 10.15 -4.05 9.56
N SER A 28 9.89 -5.21 8.95
CA SER A 28 10.22 -5.45 7.55
C SER A 28 9.45 -4.50 6.62
N HIS A 29 8.17 -4.24 6.93
CA HIS A 29 7.35 -3.33 6.13
C HIS A 29 7.80 -1.87 6.28
N VAL A 30 8.14 -1.44 7.49
CA VAL A 30 8.70 -0.10 7.74
C VAL A 30 9.99 0.11 6.95
N ARG A 31 10.92 -0.87 6.97
CA ARG A 31 12.17 -0.80 6.21
C ARG A 31 11.96 -0.70 4.71
N VAL A 32 11.08 -1.54 4.15
CA VAL A 32 10.74 -1.50 2.71
C VAL A 32 10.13 -0.15 2.34
N LEU A 33 9.24 0.37 3.17
CA LEU A 33 8.60 1.66 2.94
C LEU A 33 9.59 2.83 3.05
N SER A 34 10.50 2.82 4.04
CA SER A 34 11.56 3.83 4.15
C SER A 34 12.45 3.87 2.91
N ASN A 35 12.85 2.70 2.38
CA ASN A 35 13.60 2.63 1.13
C ASN A 35 12.82 3.17 -0.07
N SER A 36 11.52 2.87 -0.14
CA SER A 36 10.65 3.41 -1.19
C SER A 36 10.55 4.93 -1.11
N ILE A 37 10.35 5.48 0.10
CA ILE A 37 10.28 6.92 0.33
C ILE A 37 11.60 7.61 -0.09
N ALA A 38 12.74 7.02 0.24
CA ALA A 38 14.05 7.56 -0.14
C ALA A 38 14.24 7.63 -1.66
N ASN A 39 13.67 6.68 -2.41
CA ASN A 39 13.83 6.60 -3.86
C ASN A 39 12.81 7.43 -4.65
N VAL A 40 11.56 7.45 -4.22
CA VAL A 40 10.45 8.03 -5.01
C VAL A 40 9.63 9.07 -4.25
N GLY A 41 9.98 9.36 -3.01
CA GLY A 41 9.23 10.26 -2.13
C GLY A 41 7.99 9.62 -1.51
N VAL A 42 7.21 10.44 -0.83
CA VAL A 42 5.96 10.03 -0.19
C VAL A 42 4.83 10.10 -1.20
N LEU A 43 4.29 8.95 -1.60
CA LEU A 43 3.24 8.82 -2.62
C LEU A 43 1.84 8.61 -2.04
N ARG A 44 1.69 8.62 -0.71
CA ARG A 44 0.42 8.35 -0.05
C ARG A 44 0.16 9.36 1.07
N THR A 45 -1.07 9.86 1.11
CA THR A 45 -1.55 10.74 2.18
C THR A 45 -2.14 9.88 3.30
N PRO A 46 -1.62 9.94 4.54
CA PRO A 46 -2.19 9.23 5.69
C PRO A 46 -3.48 9.90 6.16
N VAL A 47 -4.28 9.13 6.92
CA VAL A 47 -5.50 9.64 7.55
C VAL A 47 -5.32 9.66 9.05
N PHE A 48 -5.49 10.84 9.63
CA PHE A 48 -5.46 11.07 11.07
C PHE A 48 -6.80 11.54 11.59
N VAL A 49 -7.00 11.38 12.87
CA VAL A 49 -8.17 11.95 13.58
C VAL A 49 -7.69 12.92 14.64
N ARG A 50 -8.33 14.10 14.69
CA ARG A 50 -8.18 15.05 15.79
C ARG A 50 -9.35 14.86 16.74
N THR A 51 -9.08 14.46 17.98
CA THR A 51 -10.14 14.13 18.94
C THR A 51 -9.70 14.34 20.38
N LYS A 52 -10.68 14.60 21.26
CA LYS A 52 -10.53 14.52 22.71
C LYS A 52 -11.16 13.25 23.31
N ALA A 53 -11.79 12.43 22.47
CA ALA A 53 -12.57 11.26 22.93
C ALA A 53 -11.73 10.14 23.56
N ILE A 54 -10.41 10.14 23.32
CA ILE A 54 -9.52 9.07 23.80
C ILE A 54 -9.03 9.32 25.24
N ASN A 55 -8.58 10.55 25.53
CA ASN A 55 -7.95 10.88 26.81
C ASN A 55 -8.39 12.22 27.40
N GLY A 56 -9.47 12.82 26.88
CA GLY A 56 -9.98 14.12 27.30
C GLY A 56 -9.22 15.33 26.78
N LYS A 57 -8.10 15.14 26.06
CA LYS A 57 -7.31 16.21 25.44
C LYS A 57 -7.41 16.14 23.93
N THR A 58 -7.48 17.30 23.27
CA THR A 58 -7.47 17.35 21.80
C THR A 58 -6.08 16.98 21.30
N GLU A 59 -5.98 15.81 20.70
CA GLU A 59 -4.74 15.24 20.17
C GLU A 59 -4.99 14.63 18.79
N ILE A 60 -3.90 14.35 18.07
CA ILE A 60 -3.94 13.74 16.73
C ILE A 60 -3.52 12.28 16.86
N TYR A 61 -4.39 11.40 16.35
CA TYR A 61 -4.18 9.95 16.35
C TYR A 61 -4.15 9.39 14.94
N ASN A 62 -3.34 8.38 14.76
CA ASN A 62 -3.18 7.67 13.49
C ASN A 62 -4.34 6.69 13.25
N VAL A 63 -5.10 6.89 12.18
CA VAL A 63 -6.18 6.00 11.75
C VAL A 63 -5.71 5.09 10.61
N ASP A 64 -4.98 5.66 9.63
CA ASP A 64 -4.35 4.91 8.55
C ASP A 64 -3.00 5.51 8.19
N GLY A 65 -2.03 4.65 7.87
CA GLY A 65 -0.66 5.04 7.53
C GLY A 65 0.35 4.86 8.66
N GLN A 66 0.10 4.00 9.65
CA GLN A 66 0.99 3.79 10.80
C GLN A 66 2.45 3.44 10.41
N HIS A 67 2.64 2.61 9.37
CA HIS A 67 3.98 2.27 8.87
C HIS A 67 4.65 3.48 8.19
N LEU A 68 3.85 4.31 7.49
CA LEU A 68 4.35 5.54 6.88
C LEU A 68 4.83 6.53 7.95
N VAL A 69 4.01 6.77 8.97
CA VAL A 69 4.38 7.67 10.10
C VAL A 69 5.66 7.17 10.79
N GLU A 70 5.78 5.86 11.03
CA GLU A 70 6.98 5.26 11.61
C GLU A 70 8.21 5.44 10.71
N SER A 71 8.06 5.19 9.41
CA SER A 71 9.14 5.39 8.43
C SER A 71 9.61 6.84 8.40
N LEU A 72 8.69 7.81 8.39
CA LEU A 72 9.02 9.23 8.39
C LEU A 72 9.75 9.64 9.67
N LYS A 73 9.31 9.15 10.84
CA LYS A 73 10.00 9.40 12.12
C LYS A 73 11.44 8.90 12.10
N ARG A 74 11.70 7.70 11.57
CA ARG A 74 13.05 7.12 11.45
C ARG A 74 13.94 7.87 10.47
N MET A 75 13.35 8.51 9.47
CA MET A 75 14.05 9.33 8.48
C MET A 75 14.20 10.80 8.91
N ASP A 76 13.81 11.16 10.15
CA ASP A 76 13.76 12.53 10.70
C ASP A 76 12.92 13.50 9.85
N ILE A 77 11.93 12.99 9.11
CA ILE A 77 10.98 13.80 8.35
C ILE A 77 9.87 14.23 9.31
N LYS A 78 9.80 15.52 9.61
CA LYS A 78 8.94 16.06 10.67
C LYS A 78 7.54 16.45 10.22
N GLN A 79 7.34 16.71 8.93
CA GLN A 79 6.08 17.22 8.39
C GLN A 79 5.58 16.32 7.27
N ILE A 80 4.26 16.11 7.24
CA ILE A 80 3.58 15.41 6.16
C ILE A 80 2.22 16.06 5.89
N ASP A 81 1.80 16.05 4.63
CA ASP A 81 0.44 16.38 4.26
C ASP A 81 -0.47 15.19 4.58
N ALA A 82 -1.51 15.42 5.38
CA ALA A 82 -2.40 14.38 5.89
C ALA A 82 -3.86 14.80 5.78
N ILE A 83 -4.76 13.86 5.59
CA ILE A 83 -6.20 14.08 5.77
C ILE A 83 -6.47 14.05 7.27
N VAL A 84 -7.02 15.13 7.82
CA VAL A 84 -7.37 15.21 9.24
C VAL A 84 -8.88 15.26 9.41
N VAL A 85 -9.41 14.25 10.09
CA VAL A 85 -10.85 14.15 10.41
C VAL A 85 -11.06 14.56 11.84
N GLU A 86 -12.03 15.45 12.09
CA GLU A 86 -12.44 15.82 13.43
C GLU A 86 -13.65 15.00 13.86
N THR A 87 -13.56 14.34 15.00
CA THR A 87 -14.66 13.61 15.64
C THR A 87 -14.44 13.49 17.14
N GLU A 88 -15.53 13.41 17.88
CA GLU A 88 -15.54 13.14 19.32
C GLU A 88 -16.11 11.74 19.63
N SER A 89 -16.28 10.90 18.62
CA SER A 89 -16.85 9.56 18.74
C SER A 89 -15.80 8.47 18.45
N VAL A 90 -15.48 7.67 19.46
CA VAL A 90 -14.59 6.50 19.32
C VAL A 90 -15.15 5.50 18.31
N SER A 91 -16.48 5.30 18.27
CA SER A 91 -17.12 4.40 17.31
C SER A 91 -16.92 4.87 15.86
N GLN A 92 -16.96 6.19 15.62
CA GLN A 92 -16.65 6.72 14.29
C GLN A 92 -15.18 6.48 13.90
N ILE A 93 -14.24 6.59 14.85
CA ILE A 93 -12.82 6.27 14.60
C ILE A 93 -12.66 4.81 14.18
N VAL A 94 -13.25 3.89 14.93
CA VAL A 94 -13.21 2.44 14.62
C VAL A 94 -13.84 2.15 13.26
N ASN A 95 -14.98 2.75 12.95
CA ASN A 95 -15.65 2.61 11.65
C ASN A 95 -14.77 3.13 10.49
N MET A 96 -14.10 4.28 10.66
CA MET A 96 -13.16 4.80 9.66
C MET A 96 -12.01 3.82 9.42
N MET A 97 -11.42 3.26 10.48
CA MET A 97 -10.36 2.26 10.36
C MET A 97 -10.83 1.02 9.60
N ALA A 98 -12.04 0.53 9.91
CA ALA A 98 -12.61 -0.63 9.23
C ALA A 98 -12.84 -0.35 7.74
N VAL A 99 -13.43 0.79 7.39
CA VAL A 99 -13.64 1.20 5.99
C VAL A 99 -12.33 1.33 5.24
N LEU A 100 -11.34 2.06 5.79
CA LEU A 100 -10.05 2.27 5.14
C LEU A 100 -9.28 0.96 4.92
N ASN A 101 -9.39 0.00 5.85
CA ASN A 101 -8.77 -1.31 5.69
C ASN A 101 -9.49 -2.21 4.67
N ASN A 102 -10.81 -2.08 4.54
CA ASN A 102 -11.61 -2.94 3.66
C ASN A 102 -11.69 -2.42 2.21
N VAL A 103 -11.61 -1.11 2.00
CA VAL A 103 -11.73 -0.49 0.67
C VAL A 103 -10.44 -0.55 -0.14
N GLN A 104 -9.29 -0.84 0.48
CA GLN A 104 -8.03 -0.97 -0.24
C GLN A 104 -7.96 -2.27 -1.02
N GLN A 105 -8.40 -2.22 -2.25
CA GLN A 105 -8.22 -3.33 -3.19
C GLN A 105 -6.74 -3.48 -3.54
N LYS A 106 -6.16 -4.63 -3.20
CA LYS A 106 -4.79 -4.95 -3.61
C LYS A 106 -4.78 -5.27 -5.09
N TRP A 107 -3.74 -4.81 -5.78
CA TRP A 107 -3.51 -5.20 -7.17
C TRP A 107 -3.45 -6.71 -7.30
N THR A 108 -4.20 -7.22 -8.26
CA THR A 108 -4.13 -8.61 -8.68
C THR A 108 -2.86 -8.83 -9.51
N VAL A 109 -2.51 -10.08 -9.77
CA VAL A 109 -1.37 -10.39 -10.65
C VAL A 109 -1.62 -9.86 -12.07
N LEU A 110 -2.87 -9.89 -12.52
CA LEU A 110 -3.26 -9.37 -13.83
C LEU A 110 -3.06 -7.84 -13.92
N ASP A 111 -3.31 -7.10 -12.83
CA ASP A 111 -3.09 -5.66 -12.81
C ASP A 111 -1.61 -5.31 -13.01
N TYR A 112 -0.70 -6.05 -12.36
CA TYR A 112 0.74 -5.90 -12.58
C TYR A 112 1.14 -6.22 -14.02
N VAL A 113 0.62 -7.32 -14.59
CA VAL A 113 0.90 -7.70 -15.98
C VAL A 113 0.44 -6.61 -16.94
N ASN A 114 -0.78 -6.11 -16.76
CA ASN A 114 -1.31 -5.03 -17.61
C ASN A 114 -0.48 -3.74 -17.51
N ALA A 115 -0.04 -3.37 -16.31
CA ALA A 115 0.81 -2.20 -16.10
C ALA A 115 2.15 -2.33 -16.83
N TYR A 116 2.84 -3.46 -16.71
CA TYR A 116 4.12 -3.67 -17.39
C TYR A 116 3.96 -3.87 -18.91
N CYS A 117 2.85 -4.43 -19.39
CA CYS A 117 2.51 -4.39 -20.82
C CYS A 117 2.35 -2.95 -21.31
N GLY A 118 1.69 -2.09 -20.55
CA GLY A 118 1.53 -0.66 -20.86
C GLY A 118 2.86 0.11 -20.93
N LEU A 119 3.90 -0.37 -20.23
CA LEU A 119 5.27 0.12 -20.32
C LEU A 119 6.08 -0.45 -21.50
N GLY A 120 5.46 -1.25 -22.37
CA GLY A 120 6.11 -1.85 -23.53
C GLY A 120 7.01 -3.04 -23.21
N ASN A 121 6.88 -3.66 -22.05
CA ASN A 121 7.71 -4.82 -21.69
C ASN A 121 7.26 -6.07 -22.45
N SER A 122 8.12 -6.58 -23.36
CA SER A 122 7.83 -7.70 -24.25
C SER A 122 7.58 -9.02 -23.50
N ASP A 123 8.32 -9.29 -22.42
CA ASP A 123 8.14 -10.53 -21.64
C ASP A 123 6.73 -10.58 -20.99
N TYR A 124 6.24 -9.43 -20.51
CA TYR A 124 4.90 -9.34 -19.93
C TYR A 124 3.79 -9.42 -20.99
N TYR A 125 4.05 -8.87 -22.16
CA TYR A 125 3.13 -9.02 -23.28
C TYR A 125 3.01 -10.50 -23.69
N ALA A 126 4.13 -11.18 -23.86
CA ALA A 126 4.15 -12.61 -24.18
C ALA A 126 3.51 -13.45 -23.07
N LEU A 127 3.76 -13.16 -21.79
CA LEU A 127 3.08 -13.79 -20.66
C LEU A 127 1.56 -13.65 -20.77
N LYS A 128 1.08 -12.45 -21.06
CA LYS A 128 -0.36 -12.17 -21.21
C LYS A 128 -0.95 -12.95 -22.38
N GLN A 129 -0.27 -12.95 -23.53
CA GLN A 129 -0.70 -13.70 -24.72
C GLN A 129 -0.72 -15.20 -24.45
N HIS A 130 0.32 -15.77 -23.85
CA HIS A 130 0.37 -17.18 -23.49
C HIS A 130 -0.82 -17.58 -22.59
N ALA A 131 -1.14 -16.78 -21.59
CA ALA A 131 -2.29 -17.04 -20.72
C ALA A 131 -3.62 -17.03 -21.48
N LEU A 132 -3.82 -16.02 -22.35
CA LEU A 132 -5.04 -15.89 -23.15
C LEU A 132 -5.20 -17.01 -24.17
N THR A 133 -4.15 -17.34 -24.93
CA THR A 133 -4.18 -18.34 -25.98
C THR A 133 -4.45 -19.74 -25.44
N ASN A 134 -3.87 -20.07 -24.27
CA ASN A 134 -3.99 -21.41 -23.69
C ASN A 134 -5.12 -21.52 -22.65
N GLY A 135 -5.84 -20.44 -22.35
CA GLY A 135 -6.87 -20.44 -21.31
C GLY A 135 -6.30 -20.64 -19.88
N PHE A 136 -5.04 -20.33 -19.67
CA PHE A 136 -4.36 -20.53 -18.39
C PHE A 136 -4.51 -19.32 -17.46
N ALA A 137 -4.48 -19.58 -16.14
CA ALA A 137 -4.26 -18.52 -15.19
C ALA A 137 -2.88 -17.86 -15.43
N ILE A 138 -2.80 -16.53 -15.27
CA ILE A 138 -1.53 -15.77 -15.41
C ILE A 138 -0.41 -16.34 -14.54
N THR A 139 -0.74 -16.82 -13.34
CA THR A 139 0.22 -17.44 -12.41
C THR A 139 0.82 -18.72 -12.97
N LEU A 140 0.00 -19.56 -13.62
CA LEU A 140 0.46 -20.78 -14.26
C LEU A 140 1.35 -20.45 -15.48
N SER A 141 0.91 -19.54 -16.32
CA SER A 141 1.70 -19.08 -17.46
C SER A 141 3.05 -18.51 -17.05
N ALA A 142 3.09 -17.71 -15.97
CA ALA A 142 4.34 -17.19 -15.44
C ALA A 142 5.30 -18.30 -14.95
N THR A 143 4.76 -19.34 -14.34
CA THR A 143 5.55 -20.51 -13.90
C THR A 143 6.13 -21.26 -15.09
N ILE A 144 5.33 -21.52 -16.11
CA ILE A 144 5.75 -22.21 -17.34
C ILE A 144 6.84 -21.40 -18.05
N LEU A 145 6.57 -20.15 -18.38
CA LEU A 145 7.49 -19.31 -19.17
C LEU A 145 8.78 -18.93 -18.44
N SER A 146 8.78 -18.89 -17.12
CA SER A 146 10.00 -18.63 -16.34
C SER A 146 10.82 -19.89 -16.05
N GLY A 147 10.36 -21.08 -16.43
CA GLY A 147 10.98 -22.34 -16.06
C GLY A 147 11.09 -22.57 -14.54
N SER A 148 10.34 -21.82 -13.75
CA SER A 148 10.45 -21.82 -12.28
C SER A 148 9.62 -22.97 -11.71
N VAL A 149 10.29 -23.92 -11.07
CA VAL A 149 9.62 -25.05 -10.37
C VAL A 149 8.88 -24.57 -9.10
N ALA A 150 9.22 -23.39 -8.57
CA ALA A 150 8.61 -22.83 -7.39
C ALA A 150 7.61 -21.73 -7.76
N ALA A 151 6.32 -22.06 -7.75
CA ALA A 151 5.21 -21.16 -8.09
C ALA A 151 5.31 -19.75 -7.42
N GLY A 152 5.88 -19.67 -6.21
CA GLY A 152 6.07 -18.39 -5.49
C GLY A 152 7.13 -17.47 -6.09
N LYS A 153 8.20 -18.00 -6.70
CA LYS A 153 9.28 -17.19 -7.29
C LYS A 153 8.83 -16.50 -8.58
N GLY A 154 8.15 -17.22 -9.47
CA GLY A 154 7.59 -16.66 -10.70
C GLY A 154 6.60 -15.54 -10.41
N LEU A 155 5.72 -15.74 -9.44
CA LEU A 155 4.72 -14.74 -9.05
C LEU A 155 5.34 -13.47 -8.47
N ASN A 156 6.39 -13.59 -7.64
CA ASN A 156 7.07 -12.44 -7.08
C ASN A 156 7.81 -11.65 -8.16
N SER A 157 8.42 -12.30 -9.13
CA SER A 157 9.08 -11.64 -10.26
C SER A 157 8.09 -10.85 -11.12
N VAL A 158 6.87 -11.37 -11.34
CA VAL A 158 5.80 -10.64 -12.04
C VAL A 158 5.41 -9.36 -11.28
N ARG A 159 5.21 -9.44 -9.95
CA ARG A 159 4.83 -8.27 -9.14
C ARG A 159 5.92 -7.20 -9.04
N THR A 160 7.17 -7.60 -9.15
CA THR A 160 8.32 -6.69 -8.96
C THR A 160 8.92 -6.17 -10.27
N GLY A 161 8.32 -6.45 -11.42
CA GLY A 161 8.83 -6.01 -12.73
C GLY A 161 10.07 -6.77 -13.22
N LYS A 162 10.41 -7.87 -12.57
CA LYS A 162 11.62 -8.67 -12.86
C LYS A 162 11.32 -9.96 -13.60
N PHE A 163 10.11 -10.12 -14.08
CA PHE A 163 9.72 -11.30 -14.84
C PHE A 163 10.50 -11.36 -16.16
N LYS A 164 11.05 -12.53 -16.46
CA LYS A 164 11.73 -12.85 -17.72
C LYS A 164 11.30 -14.22 -18.18
N ILE A 165 11.15 -14.37 -19.49
CA ILE A 165 10.96 -15.66 -20.15
C ILE A 165 12.33 -16.31 -20.22
N THR A 166 12.44 -17.52 -19.66
CA THR A 166 13.67 -18.32 -19.66
C THR A 166 13.45 -19.73 -20.21
N ALA A 167 12.18 -20.12 -20.42
CA ALA A 167 11.90 -21.37 -21.14
C ALA A 167 12.34 -21.19 -22.60
N GLU A 168 13.29 -21.99 -23.03
CA GLU A 168 13.62 -22.18 -24.46
C GLU A 168 12.46 -22.93 -25.09
N ASP A 169 12.06 -22.55 -26.33
CA ASP A 169 11.02 -23.20 -27.14
C ASP A 169 11.37 -24.67 -27.46
#